data_5d892a750990ace2ca96e6dcc85c549f
#
_entry.id   5d892a750990ace2ca96e6dcc85c549f
#
_cell.length_a   1.000
_cell.length_b   1.000
_cell.length_c   1.000
_cell.angle_alpha   90.00
_cell.angle_beta   90.00
_cell.angle_gamma   90.00
#
_symmetry.space_group_name_H-M   'P 1'
#
loop_
_entity.id
_entity.type
_entity.pdbx_description
1 polymer ?
#
loop_
_entity_poly.entity_id
_entity_poly.type
_entity_poly.pdbx_seq_one_letter_code
_entity_poly.pdbx_strand_id
1 'polypeptide(L)'
;ELQSALENRKSIRSYLSKDVEPEKLTALIEAASLAPSWKNSQTARYYVIHTPEKLEQIRATLPEFNRKNCEQAPALIITTVVLNRSGYERNGEPTNELGNGWGFYDCGLGSMALLLKATELGLSTLVMGIRDAAKISEILEIPENEAVVSVISVGYSDADPERPARKPLEKLARFF
;
A
#
# COMPACT_ATOMS: atom_id res chain seq x y z
N GLU A 1 0.55 -20.03 -6.25
CA GLU A 1 1.48 -20.38 -5.17
C GLU A 1 2.27 -19.14 -4.72
N LEU A 2 2.69 -19.09 -3.46
CA LEU A 2 3.39 -17.93 -2.89
C LEU A 2 4.66 -17.55 -3.66
N GLN A 3 5.49 -18.53 -4.02
CA GLN A 3 6.72 -18.29 -4.79
C GLN A 3 6.43 -17.60 -6.12
N SER A 4 5.42 -18.05 -6.84
CA SER A 4 4.99 -17.44 -8.10
C SER A 4 4.52 -15.99 -7.91
N ALA A 5 3.77 -15.70 -6.85
CA ALA A 5 3.35 -14.33 -6.56
C ALA A 5 4.55 -13.42 -6.23
N LEU A 6 5.52 -13.91 -5.45
CA LEU A 6 6.75 -13.18 -5.14
C LEU A 6 7.57 -12.86 -6.40
N GLU A 7 7.67 -13.80 -7.33
CA GLU A 7 8.42 -13.66 -8.58
C GLU A 7 7.70 -12.78 -9.61
N ASN A 8 6.38 -12.89 -9.71
CA ASN A 8 5.61 -12.17 -10.73
C ASN A 8 5.16 -10.77 -10.31
N ARG A 9 5.11 -10.48 -9.00
CA ARG A 9 4.76 -9.13 -8.54
C ARG A 9 5.76 -8.10 -9.08
N LYS A 10 5.24 -7.13 -9.83
CA LYS A 10 5.99 -6.01 -10.40
C LYS A 10 5.31 -4.68 -10.10
N SER A 11 6.04 -3.58 -10.18
CA SER A 11 5.48 -2.22 -10.17
C SER A 11 4.98 -1.88 -11.57
N ILE A 12 3.68 -1.80 -11.76
CA ILE A 12 3.03 -1.56 -13.05
C ILE A 12 2.56 -0.12 -13.13
N ARG A 13 2.84 0.56 -14.25
CA ARG A 13 2.61 1.99 -14.47
C ARG A 13 1.69 2.31 -15.64
N SER A 14 0.92 1.32 -16.06
CA SER A 14 -0.15 1.46 -17.05
C SER A 14 -1.24 0.42 -16.78
N TYR A 15 -2.47 0.80 -16.99
CA TYR A 15 -3.62 -0.05 -16.66
C TYR A 15 -4.58 -0.10 -17.85
N LEU A 16 -5.36 -1.19 -17.91
CA LEU A 16 -6.49 -1.30 -18.81
C LEU A 16 -7.68 -0.54 -18.22
N SER A 17 -8.51 0.05 -19.09
CA SER A 17 -9.79 0.64 -18.72
C SER A 17 -10.82 -0.48 -18.44
N LYS A 18 -10.58 -1.19 -17.32
CA LYS A 18 -11.40 -2.32 -16.88
C LYS A 18 -11.54 -2.26 -15.36
N ASP A 19 -12.77 -2.25 -14.88
CA ASP A 19 -13.07 -2.22 -13.47
C ASP A 19 -12.54 -3.47 -12.75
N VAL A 20 -12.20 -3.29 -11.48
CA VAL A 20 -11.86 -4.39 -10.57
C VAL A 20 -13.12 -4.76 -9.80
N GLU A 21 -13.40 -6.05 -9.76
CA GLU A 21 -14.55 -6.61 -9.05
C GLU A 21 -14.47 -6.27 -7.55
N PRO A 22 -15.57 -5.80 -6.91
CA PRO A 22 -15.58 -5.41 -5.50
C PRO A 22 -15.08 -6.52 -4.56
N GLU A 23 -15.37 -7.77 -4.89
CA GLU A 23 -14.93 -8.95 -4.12
C GLU A 23 -13.40 -9.08 -4.12
N LYS A 24 -12.75 -8.74 -5.24
CA LYS A 24 -11.28 -8.73 -5.31
C LYS A 24 -10.71 -7.61 -4.46
N LEU A 25 -11.27 -6.40 -4.50
CA LEU A 25 -10.83 -5.30 -3.64
C LEU A 25 -10.96 -5.69 -2.15
N THR A 26 -12.07 -6.32 -1.77
CA THR A 26 -12.28 -6.84 -0.41
C THR A 26 -11.22 -7.88 -0.05
N ALA A 27 -10.94 -8.84 -0.93
CA ALA A 27 -9.93 -9.87 -0.71
C ALA A 27 -8.51 -9.31 -0.52
N LEU A 28 -8.18 -8.16 -1.15
CA LEU A 28 -6.92 -7.47 -0.92
C LEU A 28 -6.80 -6.97 0.52
N ILE A 29 -7.87 -6.38 1.06
CA ILE A 29 -7.89 -5.85 2.42
C ILE A 29 -7.88 -6.99 3.45
N GLU A 30 -8.63 -8.06 3.19
CA GLU A 30 -8.60 -9.27 4.01
C GLU A 30 -7.18 -9.85 4.09
N ALA A 31 -6.48 -9.97 2.96
CA ALA A 31 -5.09 -10.44 2.94
C ALA A 31 -4.16 -9.51 3.74
N ALA A 32 -4.32 -8.20 3.61
CA ALA A 32 -3.56 -7.22 4.38
C ALA A 32 -3.80 -7.35 5.89
N SER A 33 -5.03 -7.66 6.29
CA SER A 33 -5.42 -7.81 7.71
C SER A 33 -4.80 -9.03 8.40
N LEU A 34 -4.35 -10.02 7.63
CA LEU A 34 -3.66 -11.22 8.16
C LEU A 34 -2.20 -10.97 8.53
N ALA A 35 -1.63 -9.82 8.15
CA ALA A 35 -0.26 -9.47 8.52
C ALA A 35 -0.13 -9.26 10.03
N PRO A 36 0.99 -9.68 10.64
CA PRO A 36 1.23 -9.39 12.05
C PRO A 36 1.44 -7.90 12.29
N SER A 37 1.23 -7.46 13.52
CA SER A 37 1.52 -6.10 13.96
C SER A 37 2.07 -6.09 15.37
N TRP A 38 2.73 -5.01 15.76
CA TRP A 38 3.25 -4.80 17.11
C TRP A 38 2.17 -5.07 18.17
N LYS A 39 2.40 -6.07 19.06
CA LYS A 39 1.44 -6.49 20.10
C LYS A 39 0.00 -6.65 19.56
N ASN A 40 -0.15 -7.05 18.30
CA ASN A 40 -1.43 -7.14 17.58
C ASN A 40 -2.24 -5.83 17.61
N SER A 41 -1.55 -4.69 17.53
CA SER A 41 -2.17 -3.36 17.61
C SER A 41 -3.02 -2.99 16.39
N GLN A 42 -2.78 -3.65 15.25
CA GLN A 42 -3.58 -3.54 14.02
C GLN A 42 -3.83 -2.07 13.62
N THR A 43 -2.75 -1.28 13.55
CA THR A 43 -2.82 0.18 13.32
C THR A 43 -2.94 0.59 11.86
N ALA A 44 -2.65 -0.29 10.90
CA ALA A 44 -2.82 0.02 9.49
C ALA A 44 -4.31 0.21 9.14
N ARG A 45 -4.60 1.20 8.26
CA ARG A 45 -5.93 1.45 7.70
C ARG A 45 -5.82 1.53 6.19
N TYR A 46 -6.90 1.22 5.51
CA TYR A 46 -6.98 1.16 4.06
C TYR A 46 -8.24 1.89 3.59
N TYR A 47 -8.07 2.95 2.82
CA TYR A 47 -9.17 3.68 2.18
C TYR A 47 -9.21 3.27 0.72
N VAL A 48 -10.24 2.53 0.34
CA VAL A 48 -10.40 1.98 -1.02
C VAL A 48 -11.25 2.93 -1.84
N ILE A 49 -10.65 3.50 -2.87
CA ILE A 49 -11.26 4.48 -3.77
C ILE A 49 -11.50 3.81 -5.12
N HIS A 50 -12.76 3.74 -5.56
CA HIS A 50 -13.15 3.16 -6.84
C HIS A 50 -14.27 3.92 -7.55
N THR A 51 -14.74 5.04 -6.98
CA THR A 51 -15.69 5.91 -7.68
C THR A 51 -14.96 6.91 -8.54
N PRO A 52 -15.44 7.20 -9.78
CA PRO A 52 -14.72 8.09 -10.72
C PRO A 52 -14.40 9.46 -10.13
N GLU A 53 -15.35 10.07 -9.41
CA GLU A 53 -15.16 11.37 -8.78
C GLU A 53 -14.02 11.36 -7.74
N LYS A 54 -14.03 10.40 -6.81
CA LYS A 54 -12.99 10.30 -5.78
C LYS A 54 -11.64 9.90 -6.35
N LEU A 55 -11.61 9.04 -7.38
CA LEU A 55 -10.38 8.71 -8.10
C LEU A 55 -9.72 9.95 -8.67
N GLU A 56 -10.48 10.83 -9.32
CA GLU A 56 -9.93 12.05 -9.90
C GLU A 56 -9.45 13.03 -8.81
N GLN A 57 -10.21 13.20 -7.73
CA GLN A 57 -9.79 14.01 -6.59
C GLN A 57 -8.46 13.54 -6.00
N ILE A 58 -8.28 12.23 -5.81
CA ILE A 58 -7.04 11.67 -5.27
C ILE A 58 -5.90 11.75 -6.27
N ARG A 59 -6.12 11.47 -7.56
CA ARG A 59 -5.10 11.66 -8.60
C ARG A 59 -4.57 13.09 -8.64
N ALA A 60 -5.43 14.08 -8.42
CA ALA A 60 -5.03 15.50 -8.38
C ALA A 60 -4.07 15.83 -7.22
N THR A 61 -3.98 14.98 -6.19
CA THR A 61 -3.01 15.14 -5.09
C THR A 61 -1.62 14.58 -5.40
N LEU A 62 -1.47 13.89 -6.53
CA LEU A 62 -0.23 13.26 -6.94
C LEU A 62 0.57 14.17 -7.87
N PRO A 63 1.91 14.11 -7.85
CA PRO A 63 2.72 14.78 -8.88
C PRO A 63 2.42 14.19 -10.25
N GLU A 64 2.69 14.96 -11.30
CA GLU A 64 2.31 14.63 -12.69
C GLU A 64 2.72 13.22 -13.11
N PHE A 65 3.96 12.82 -12.81
CA PHE A 65 4.45 11.49 -13.18
C PHE A 65 3.69 10.34 -12.48
N ASN A 66 3.30 10.49 -11.21
CA ASN A 66 2.50 9.49 -10.51
C ASN A 66 1.04 9.50 -10.99
N ARG A 67 0.49 10.68 -11.27
CA ARG A 67 -0.84 10.82 -11.87
C ARG A 67 -0.92 10.05 -13.19
N LYS A 68 0.06 10.27 -14.07
CA LYS A 68 0.15 9.56 -15.35
C LYS A 68 0.28 8.05 -15.18
N ASN A 69 1.10 7.59 -14.21
CA ASN A 69 1.30 6.17 -13.95
C ASN A 69 0.03 5.44 -13.50
N CYS A 70 -0.93 6.13 -12.88
CA CYS A 70 -2.20 5.55 -12.41
C CYS A 70 -3.45 6.13 -13.10
N GLU A 71 -3.28 6.82 -14.22
CA GLU A 71 -4.35 7.54 -14.93
C GLU A 71 -5.58 6.66 -15.20
N GLN A 72 -5.36 5.42 -15.64
CA GLN A 72 -6.43 4.48 -15.97
C GLN A 72 -6.67 3.40 -14.89
N ALA A 73 -5.99 3.50 -13.74
CA ALA A 73 -6.22 2.54 -12.66
C ALA A 73 -7.66 2.69 -12.12
N PRO A 74 -8.49 1.65 -12.14
CA PRO A 74 -9.89 1.73 -11.70
C PRO A 74 -10.04 1.79 -10.19
N ALA A 75 -8.98 1.53 -9.44
CA ALA A 75 -8.96 1.64 -7.98
C ALA A 75 -7.63 2.21 -7.46
N LEU A 76 -7.74 2.98 -6.39
CA LEU A 76 -6.62 3.46 -5.57
C LEU A 76 -6.87 3.05 -4.12
N ILE A 77 -5.83 2.59 -3.43
CA ILE A 77 -5.89 2.27 -2.00
C ILE A 77 -4.92 3.20 -1.28
N ILE A 78 -5.45 4.04 -0.39
CA ILE A 78 -4.63 4.85 0.49
C ILE A 78 -4.34 4.03 1.74
N THR A 79 -3.07 3.89 2.07
CA THR A 79 -2.66 3.26 3.32
C THR A 79 -2.35 4.32 4.36
N THR A 80 -2.86 4.14 5.56
CA THR A 80 -2.58 5.01 6.71
C THR A 80 -2.16 4.18 7.92
N VAL A 81 -1.63 4.86 8.92
CA VAL A 81 -1.24 4.28 10.20
C VAL A 81 -1.80 5.11 11.34
N VAL A 82 -2.49 4.47 12.28
CA VAL A 82 -2.87 5.12 13.55
C VAL A 82 -1.61 5.33 14.39
N LEU A 83 -1.30 6.60 14.66
CA LEU A 83 -0.10 7.01 15.38
C LEU A 83 -0.16 6.70 16.89
N ASN A 84 1.00 6.61 17.51
CA ASN A 84 1.18 6.44 18.95
C ASN A 84 0.51 5.18 19.54
N ARG A 85 0.54 4.09 18.76
CA ARG A 85 0.00 2.77 19.14
C ARG A 85 1.03 1.66 18.95
N SER A 86 1.36 1.29 17.70
CA SER A 86 2.48 0.38 17.44
C SER A 86 3.78 1.03 17.90
N GLY A 87 4.56 0.32 18.71
CA GLY A 87 5.81 0.82 19.28
C GLY A 87 5.64 1.68 20.54
N TYR A 88 4.42 1.72 21.11
CA TYR A 88 4.12 2.52 22.30
C TYR A 88 3.58 1.67 23.47
N GLU A 89 3.85 2.12 24.66
CA GLU A 89 3.28 1.60 25.89
C GLU A 89 1.90 2.22 26.17
N ARG A 90 1.16 1.67 27.15
CA ARG A 90 -0.18 2.15 27.50
C ARG A 90 -0.20 3.56 28.07
N ASN A 91 0.92 4.01 28.64
CA ASN A 91 1.09 5.38 29.15
C ASN A 91 1.40 6.42 28.08
N GLY A 92 1.48 6.01 26.80
CA GLY A 92 1.75 6.89 25.67
C GLY A 92 3.25 7.12 25.38
N GLU A 93 4.14 6.47 26.12
CA GLU A 93 5.58 6.56 25.88
C GLU A 93 6.03 5.57 24.79
N PRO A 94 7.00 5.95 23.93
CA PRO A 94 7.57 5.00 22.97
C PRO A 94 8.33 3.88 23.69
N THR A 95 8.11 2.63 23.28
CA THR A 95 8.79 1.46 23.86
C THR A 95 10.29 1.45 23.55
N ASN A 96 10.67 2.01 22.41
CA ASN A 96 12.06 2.14 21.97
C ASN A 96 12.22 3.32 21.00
N GLU A 97 13.45 3.52 20.53
CA GLU A 97 13.86 4.64 19.67
C GLU A 97 13.12 4.74 18.33
N LEU A 98 12.46 3.67 17.88
CA LEU A 98 11.75 3.66 16.60
C LEU A 98 10.35 4.31 16.71
N GLY A 99 9.76 4.35 17.91
CA GLY A 99 8.44 4.98 18.12
C GLY A 99 7.42 4.58 17.05
N ASN A 100 6.84 5.56 16.36
CA ASN A 100 5.88 5.32 15.26
C ASN A 100 6.46 4.55 14.05
N GLY A 101 7.79 4.38 13.95
CA GLY A 101 8.41 3.53 12.94
C GLY A 101 7.85 2.11 12.93
N TRP A 102 7.44 1.59 14.08
CA TRP A 102 6.81 0.27 14.18
C TRP A 102 5.44 0.22 13.50
N GLY A 103 4.66 1.29 13.56
CA GLY A 103 3.40 1.37 12.82
C GLY A 103 3.62 1.38 11.30
N PHE A 104 4.63 2.09 10.83
CA PHE A 104 4.99 2.08 9.41
C PHE A 104 5.55 0.72 8.97
N TYR A 105 6.33 0.05 9.83
CA TYR A 105 6.79 -1.32 9.59
C TYR A 105 5.61 -2.28 9.45
N ASP A 106 4.65 -2.26 10.38
CA ASP A 106 3.43 -3.08 10.35
C ASP A 106 2.62 -2.82 9.06
N CYS A 107 2.45 -1.55 8.69
CA CYS A 107 1.77 -1.15 7.45
C CYS A 107 2.47 -1.71 6.21
N GLY A 108 3.81 -1.75 6.21
CA GLY A 108 4.60 -2.37 5.14
C GLY A 108 4.35 -3.87 5.01
N LEU A 109 4.24 -4.59 6.15
CA LEU A 109 3.88 -6.02 6.16
C LEU A 109 2.50 -6.26 5.55
N GLY A 110 1.49 -5.49 5.98
CA GLY A 110 0.14 -5.57 5.42
C GLY A 110 0.09 -5.19 3.95
N SER A 111 0.80 -4.14 3.56
CA SER A 111 0.90 -3.73 2.15
C SER A 111 1.51 -4.83 1.28
N MET A 112 2.55 -5.53 1.75
CA MET A 112 3.13 -6.64 0.99
C MET A 112 2.14 -7.79 0.82
N ALA A 113 1.38 -8.15 1.85
CA ALA A 113 0.33 -9.17 1.76
C ALA A 113 -0.72 -8.80 0.71
N LEU A 114 -1.18 -7.54 0.70
CA LEU A 114 -2.08 -6.98 -0.31
C LEU A 114 -1.51 -7.10 -1.72
N LEU A 115 -0.25 -6.71 -1.94
CA LEU A 115 0.40 -6.76 -3.24
C LEU A 115 0.53 -8.19 -3.77
N LEU A 116 0.85 -9.16 -2.92
CA LEU A 116 0.92 -10.58 -3.28
C LEU A 116 -0.46 -11.13 -3.63
N LYS A 117 -1.49 -10.75 -2.85
CA LYS A 117 -2.88 -11.14 -3.14
C LYS A 117 -3.37 -10.55 -4.46
N ALA A 118 -3.03 -9.30 -4.75
CA ALA A 118 -3.34 -8.69 -6.05
C ALA A 118 -2.74 -9.50 -7.19
N THR A 119 -1.45 -9.87 -7.09
CA THR A 119 -0.77 -10.69 -8.10
C THR A 119 -1.43 -12.07 -8.27
N GLU A 120 -1.81 -12.73 -7.17
CA GLU A 120 -2.55 -14.00 -7.19
C GLU A 120 -3.88 -13.89 -7.94
N LEU A 121 -4.58 -12.75 -7.78
CA LEU A 121 -5.86 -12.47 -8.43
C LEU A 121 -5.74 -11.93 -9.85
N GLY A 122 -4.52 -11.89 -10.41
CA GLY A 122 -4.25 -11.35 -11.74
C GLY A 122 -4.34 -9.83 -11.84
N LEU A 123 -4.23 -9.13 -10.70
CA LEU A 123 -4.21 -7.68 -10.63
C LEU A 123 -2.79 -7.14 -10.59
N SER A 124 -2.62 -5.97 -11.16
CA SER A 124 -1.38 -5.20 -11.18
C SER A 124 -1.43 -4.05 -10.18
N THR A 125 -0.28 -3.70 -9.61
CA THR A 125 -0.19 -2.68 -8.58
C THR A 125 1.03 -1.78 -8.74
N LEU A 126 0.93 -0.55 -8.20
CA LEU A 126 2.05 0.38 -8.02
C LEU A 126 1.92 1.07 -6.66
N VAL A 127 2.97 1.00 -5.86
CA VAL A 127 3.06 1.77 -4.60
C VAL A 127 3.70 3.13 -4.88
N MET A 128 3.01 4.20 -4.53
CA MET A 128 3.43 5.59 -4.74
C MET A 128 3.59 6.29 -3.38
N GLY A 129 4.82 6.68 -3.05
CA GLY A 129 5.15 7.39 -1.81
C GLY A 129 5.15 8.92 -1.97
N ILE A 130 5.28 9.46 -3.19
CA ILE A 130 5.25 10.91 -3.43
C ILE A 130 3.80 11.31 -3.71
N ARG A 131 3.20 12.01 -2.74
CA ARG A 131 1.79 12.43 -2.70
C ARG A 131 1.64 13.65 -1.78
N ASP A 132 0.52 14.35 -1.88
CA ASP A 132 0.13 15.41 -0.95
C ASP A 132 -0.73 14.81 0.16
N ALA A 133 -0.10 14.45 1.29
CA ALA A 133 -0.76 13.79 2.41
C ALA A 133 -1.85 14.66 3.05
N ALA A 134 -1.64 15.97 3.12
CA ALA A 134 -2.61 16.90 3.72
C ALA A 134 -3.91 16.95 2.90
N LYS A 135 -3.78 17.10 1.59
CA LYS A 135 -4.95 17.08 0.68
C LYS A 135 -5.67 15.74 0.66
N ILE A 136 -4.94 14.63 0.69
CA ILE A 136 -5.55 13.30 0.79
C ILE A 136 -6.37 13.19 2.08
N SER A 137 -5.80 13.63 3.21
CA SER A 137 -6.50 13.61 4.50
C SER A 137 -7.77 14.46 4.49
N GLU A 138 -7.72 15.65 3.88
CA GLU A 138 -8.90 16.51 3.72
C GLU A 138 -9.99 15.85 2.87
N ILE A 139 -9.63 15.32 1.68
CA ILE A 139 -10.58 14.71 0.73
C ILE A 139 -11.28 13.48 1.31
N LEU A 140 -10.56 12.68 2.10
CA LEU A 140 -11.04 11.42 2.66
C LEU A 140 -11.48 11.54 4.13
N GLU A 141 -11.43 12.74 4.70
CA GLU A 141 -11.77 13.00 6.11
C GLU A 141 -11.00 12.07 7.07
N ILE A 142 -9.68 11.86 6.77
CA ILE A 142 -8.84 10.97 7.56
C ILE A 142 -8.62 11.59 8.95
N PRO A 143 -8.82 10.83 10.04
CA PRO A 143 -8.61 11.31 11.40
C PRO A 143 -7.21 11.88 11.64
N GLU A 144 -7.08 12.94 12.46
CA GLU A 144 -5.80 13.60 12.75
C GLU A 144 -4.75 12.66 13.37
N ASN A 145 -5.19 11.59 14.04
CA ASN A 145 -4.30 10.59 14.61
C ASN A 145 -3.86 9.52 13.61
N GLU A 146 -4.18 9.66 12.33
CA GLU A 146 -3.70 8.79 11.26
C GLU A 146 -2.71 9.52 10.35
N ALA A 147 -1.60 8.86 10.01
CA ALA A 147 -0.64 9.35 9.04
C ALA A 147 -0.84 8.64 7.70
N VAL A 148 -1.00 9.40 6.61
CA VAL A 148 -1.03 8.86 5.25
C VAL A 148 0.36 8.33 4.88
N VAL A 149 0.45 7.05 4.50
CA VAL A 149 1.72 6.38 4.15
C VAL A 149 1.93 6.36 2.65
N SER A 150 1.02 5.75 1.90
CA SER A 150 1.18 5.58 0.46
C SER A 150 -0.16 5.58 -0.28
N VAL A 151 -0.06 5.74 -1.59
CA VAL A 151 -1.14 5.49 -2.55
C VAL A 151 -0.77 4.26 -3.36
N ILE A 152 -1.61 3.23 -3.37
CA ILE A 152 -1.43 2.02 -4.16
C ILE A 152 -2.47 2.02 -5.27
N SER A 153 -2.03 2.07 -6.53
CA SER A 153 -2.94 1.87 -7.66
C SER A 153 -3.14 0.37 -7.91
N VAL A 154 -4.36 0.00 -8.28
CA VAL A 154 -4.79 -1.38 -8.50
C VAL A 154 -5.62 -1.45 -9.77
N GLY A 155 -5.36 -2.43 -10.60
CA GLY A 155 -6.11 -2.67 -11.82
C GLY A 155 -5.56 -3.81 -12.67
N TYR A 156 -6.16 -4.06 -13.80
CA TYR A 156 -5.65 -4.99 -14.80
C TYR A 156 -4.63 -4.30 -15.71
N SER A 157 -3.65 -5.06 -16.22
CA SER A 157 -2.64 -4.54 -17.14
C SER A 157 -2.10 -5.64 -18.04
N ASP A 158 -1.79 -5.27 -19.27
CA ASP A 158 -1.05 -6.11 -20.22
C ASP A 158 0.47 -5.78 -20.23
N ALA A 159 0.89 -4.83 -19.41
CA ALA A 159 2.29 -4.44 -19.31
C ALA A 159 3.10 -5.50 -18.54
N ASP A 160 4.20 -5.90 -19.12
CA ASP A 160 5.15 -6.83 -18.51
C ASP A 160 6.58 -6.24 -18.51
N PRO A 161 6.84 -5.19 -17.72
CA PRO A 161 8.15 -4.58 -17.65
C PRO A 161 9.18 -5.53 -17.06
N GLU A 162 10.44 -5.37 -17.47
CA GLU A 162 11.53 -6.09 -16.87
C GLU A 162 11.63 -5.77 -15.36
N ARG A 163 11.86 -6.81 -14.57
CA ARG A 163 12.03 -6.65 -13.12
C ARG A 163 13.43 -6.09 -12.83
N PRO A 164 13.55 -4.97 -12.12
CA PRO A 164 14.85 -4.45 -11.70
C PRO A 164 15.64 -5.49 -10.89
N ALA A 165 16.94 -5.60 -11.17
CA ALA A 165 17.83 -6.50 -10.46
C ALA A 165 17.79 -6.26 -8.94
N ARG A 166 17.97 -7.34 -8.18
CA ARG A 166 18.11 -7.28 -6.72
C ARG A 166 19.56 -7.34 -6.35
N LYS A 167 19.91 -6.77 -5.20
CA LYS A 167 21.24 -6.91 -4.63
C LYS A 167 21.53 -8.39 -4.37
N PRO A 168 22.75 -8.86 -4.57
CA PRO A 168 23.14 -10.22 -4.24
C PRO A 168 23.06 -10.47 -2.72
N LEU A 169 22.84 -11.74 -2.35
CA LEU A 169 22.49 -12.14 -0.98
C LEU A 169 23.53 -11.69 0.06
N GLU A 170 24.82 -11.76 -0.27
CA GLU A 170 25.94 -11.36 0.59
C GLU A 170 25.95 -9.86 0.94
N LYS A 171 25.21 -9.02 0.17
CA LYS A 171 25.00 -7.59 0.49
C LYS A 171 23.77 -7.34 1.34
N LEU A 172 22.91 -8.34 1.49
CA LEU A 172 21.64 -8.23 2.21
C LEU A 172 21.65 -8.94 3.55
N ALA A 173 22.43 -10.03 3.68
CA ALA A 173 22.46 -10.88 4.85
C ALA A 173 23.89 -11.23 5.26
N ARG A 174 24.08 -11.42 6.56
CA ARG A 174 25.29 -12.01 7.14
C ARG A 174 24.88 -13.20 7.99
N PHE A 175 25.60 -14.30 7.84
CA PHE A 175 25.38 -15.53 8.60
C PHE A 175 26.55 -15.67 9.59
N PHE A 176 26.24 -15.87 10.87
CA PHE A 176 27.22 -16.00 11.95
C PHE A 176 27.17 -17.40 12.54
#